data_d54eeaef6f961fd777aa729aeb10e1e3
#
_entry.id   d54eeaef6f961fd777aa729aeb10e1e3
#
_cell.length_a   1.000
_cell.length_b   1.000
_cell.length_c   1.000
_cell.angle_alpha   90.00
_cell.angle_beta   90.00
_cell.angle_gamma   90.00
#
_symmetry.space_group_name_H-M   'P 1'
#
loop_
_entity.id
_entity.type
_entity.pdbx_description
1 polymer ?
#
loop_
_entity_poly.entity_id
_entity_poly.type
_entity_poly.pdbx_seq_one_letter_code
_entity_poly.pdbx_strand_id
1 'polypeptide(L)'
;MARFEILDPNVGPLGEGAAVGDMLFELGMMYSVGRDVPVDLVSAHKWFNLAAANGNGEAVRLRREIAAQMTDGEIAIAQRAARDWLRLNKSEVPSAAPAPALAA
;
A
#
# COMPACT_ATOMS: atom_id res chain seq x y z
N MET A 1 17.23 5.58 -27.02
CA MET A 1 17.37 5.60 -26.31
C MET A 1 17.32 5.59 -25.68
N ALA A 2 17.18 5.78 -25.74
CA ALA A 2 17.32 5.89 -24.81
C ALA A 2 16.87 5.88 -24.31
N ARG A 3 16.40 6.25 -24.23
CA ARG A 3 16.20 6.40 -23.36
C ARG A 3 15.61 5.88 -22.77
N PHE A 4 15.16 5.64 -22.82
CA PHE A 4 14.83 5.19 -21.98
C PHE A 4 15.23 4.61 -21.51
N GLU A 5 15.75 4.76 -21.67
CA GLU A 5 16.42 4.32 -21.16
C GLU A 5 16.92 4.50 -20.35
N ILE A 6 16.98 5.11 -20.33
CA ILE A 6 17.46 5.49 -19.44
C ILE A 6 17.11 5.12 -18.45
N LEU A 7 16.56 4.76 -18.43
CA LEU A 7 16.09 4.38 -17.59
C LEU A 7 16.69 3.52 -17.00
N ASP A 8 17.34 3.20 -16.95
CA ASP A 8 17.94 2.39 -16.61
C ASP A 8 18.13 1.87 -15.43
N PRO A 9 19.15 1.81 -14.81
CA PRO A 9 19.37 1.04 -13.63
C PRO A 9 18.77 1.69 -12.44
N ASN A 10 18.93 2.94 -12.30
CA ASN A 10 18.34 3.60 -11.19
C ASN A 10 16.84 3.58 -11.27
N VAL A 11 16.39 3.62 -12.46
CA VAL A 11 14.97 3.62 -12.64
C VAL A 11 14.37 2.30 -12.21
N GLY A 12 15.11 1.25 -12.36
CA GLY A 12 14.57 -0.05 -12.03
C GLY A 12 14.05 -0.16 -10.62
N PRO A 13 14.89 0.08 -9.64
CA PRO A 13 14.40 -0.03 -8.26
C PRO A 13 13.32 0.97 -7.96
N LEU A 14 13.49 2.18 -8.42
CA LEU A 14 12.47 3.18 -8.19
C LEU A 14 11.22 2.83 -8.95
N GLY A 15 11.38 2.30 -10.15
CA GLY A 15 10.24 1.90 -10.94
C GLY A 15 9.46 0.82 -10.26
N GLU A 16 10.14 -0.12 -9.66
CA GLU A 16 9.44 -1.20 -8.98
C GLU A 16 8.64 -0.67 -7.81
N GLY A 17 9.22 0.22 -7.03
CA GLY A 17 8.51 0.80 -5.92
C GLY A 17 7.31 1.60 -6.38
N ALA A 18 7.50 2.39 -7.44
CA ALA A 18 6.41 3.17 -7.97
C ALA A 18 5.32 2.28 -8.52
N ALA A 19 5.70 1.19 -9.18
CA ALA A 19 4.71 0.28 -9.73
C ALA A 19 3.90 -0.37 -8.63
N VAL A 20 4.54 -0.76 -7.54
CA VAL A 20 3.82 -1.34 -6.40
C VAL A 20 2.88 -0.30 -5.81
N GLY A 21 3.37 0.92 -5.62
CA GLY A 21 2.53 1.99 -5.10
C GLY A 21 1.32 2.23 -5.97
N ASP A 22 1.50 2.20 -7.29
CA ASP A 22 0.40 2.41 -8.21
C ASP A 22 -0.60 1.27 -8.16
N MET A 23 -0.13 0.03 -8.03
CA MET A 23 -1.02 -1.12 -7.89
C MET A 23 -1.85 -1.02 -6.63
N LEU A 24 -1.21 -0.66 -5.53
CA LEU A 24 -1.92 -0.53 -4.27
C LEU A 24 -2.90 0.63 -4.33
N PHE A 25 -2.55 1.69 -5.03
CA PHE A 25 -3.43 2.82 -5.23
C PHE A 25 -4.69 2.39 -5.98
N GLU A 26 -4.53 1.57 -7.02
CA GLU A 26 -5.68 1.09 -7.77
C GLU A 26 -6.60 0.25 -6.90
N LEU A 27 -6.02 -0.56 -6.02
CA LEU A 27 -6.85 -1.33 -5.09
C LEU A 27 -7.64 -0.40 -4.19
N GLY A 28 -6.99 0.66 -3.71
CA GLY A 28 -7.70 1.64 -2.89
C GLY A 28 -8.85 2.27 -3.65
N MET A 29 -8.61 2.60 -4.91
CA MET A 29 -9.65 3.20 -5.74
C MET A 29 -10.82 2.24 -5.93
N MET A 30 -10.53 0.97 -6.19
CA MET A 30 -11.58 -0.02 -6.38
C MET A 30 -12.52 -0.07 -5.18
N TYR A 31 -11.94 -0.12 -3.99
CA TYR A 31 -12.77 -0.23 -2.80
C TYR A 31 -13.44 1.08 -2.42
N SER A 32 -12.85 2.20 -2.80
CA SER A 32 -13.45 3.48 -2.44
C SER A 32 -14.64 3.82 -3.33
N VAL A 33 -14.62 3.39 -4.59
CA VAL A 33 -15.73 3.68 -5.50
C VAL A 33 -16.62 2.48 -5.75
N GLY A 34 -16.21 1.32 -5.30
CA GLY A 34 -17.05 0.13 -5.49
C GLY A 34 -16.95 -0.48 -6.87
N ARG A 35 -15.77 -0.36 -7.50
CA ARG A 35 -15.59 -0.93 -8.84
C ARG A 35 -15.25 -2.41 -8.71
N ASP A 36 -16.13 -3.23 -9.20
CA ASP A 36 -15.98 -4.69 -9.19
C ASP A 36 -16.03 -5.30 -7.79
N VAL A 37 -16.12 -4.50 -6.76
CA VAL A 37 -16.26 -4.97 -5.38
C VAL A 37 -17.16 -3.98 -4.67
N PRO A 38 -17.81 -4.38 -3.58
CA PRO A 38 -18.59 -3.41 -2.81
C PRO A 38 -17.70 -2.35 -2.21
N VAL A 39 -18.23 -1.16 -2.03
CA VAL A 39 -17.51 -0.09 -1.37
C VAL A 39 -17.11 -0.55 0.03
N ASP A 40 -15.86 -0.34 0.39
CA ASP A 40 -15.35 -0.72 1.69
C ASP A 40 -14.26 0.28 2.06
N LEU A 41 -14.63 1.28 2.86
CA LEU A 41 -13.69 2.35 3.17
C LEU A 41 -12.54 1.88 4.04
N VAL A 42 -12.74 0.88 4.88
CA VAL A 42 -11.65 0.33 5.67
C VAL A 42 -10.59 -0.26 4.74
N SER A 43 -11.01 -1.06 3.77
CA SER A 43 -10.07 -1.62 2.80
C SER A 43 -9.43 -0.54 1.95
N ALA A 44 -10.22 0.44 1.52
CA ALA A 44 -9.67 1.52 0.71
C ALA A 44 -8.60 2.28 1.48
N HIS A 45 -8.87 2.58 2.74
CA HIS A 45 -7.91 3.29 3.58
C HIS A 45 -6.62 2.48 3.73
N LYS A 46 -6.77 1.18 3.97
CA LYS A 46 -5.62 0.29 4.09
C LYS A 46 -4.76 0.35 2.83
N TRP A 47 -5.38 0.20 1.67
CA TRP A 47 -4.60 0.16 0.43
C TRP A 47 -3.99 1.51 0.08
N PHE A 48 -4.71 2.61 0.35
CA PHE A 48 -4.12 3.93 0.15
C PHE A 48 -2.96 4.17 1.10
N ASN A 49 -3.07 3.68 2.34
CA ASN A 49 -1.99 3.82 3.29
C ASN A 49 -0.73 3.10 2.78
N LEU A 50 -0.91 1.89 2.28
CA LEU A 50 0.20 1.12 1.75
C LEU A 50 0.75 1.74 0.46
N ALA A 51 -0.12 2.28 -0.37
CA ALA A 51 0.32 2.96 -1.58
C ALA A 51 1.18 4.17 -1.23
N ALA A 52 0.76 4.94 -0.23
CA ALA A 52 1.52 6.09 0.21
C ALA A 52 2.90 5.67 0.72
N ALA A 53 2.95 4.58 1.46
CA ALA A 53 4.21 4.06 1.99
C ALA A 53 5.15 3.63 0.86
N ASN A 54 4.60 3.31 -0.30
CA ASN A 54 5.38 2.92 -1.45
C ASN A 54 5.57 4.06 -2.45
N GLY A 55 5.37 5.28 -2.00
CA GLY A 55 5.74 6.44 -2.81
C GLY A 55 4.62 7.08 -3.61
N ASN A 56 3.39 6.59 -3.48
CA ASN A 56 2.29 7.19 -4.23
C ASN A 56 1.74 8.37 -3.45
N GLY A 57 2.09 9.59 -3.87
CA GLY A 57 1.69 10.78 -3.13
C GLY A 57 0.21 11.07 -3.20
N GLU A 58 -0.44 10.69 -4.30
CA GLU A 58 -1.86 10.93 -4.45
C GLU A 58 -2.66 10.14 -3.41
N ALA A 59 -2.12 8.99 -3.01
CA ALA A 59 -2.79 8.15 -2.02
C ALA A 59 -2.94 8.86 -0.68
N VAL A 60 -2.00 9.74 -0.35
CA VAL A 60 -2.08 10.47 0.91
C VAL A 60 -3.34 11.34 0.91
N ARG A 61 -3.57 12.03 -0.19
CA ARG A 61 -4.73 12.91 -0.28
C ARG A 61 -6.03 12.11 -0.22
N LEU A 62 -6.10 11.02 -0.97
CA LEU A 62 -7.31 10.23 -0.99
C LEU A 62 -7.55 9.52 0.33
N ARG A 63 -6.48 9.08 0.98
CA ARG A 63 -6.64 8.48 2.30
C ARG A 63 -7.28 9.47 3.27
N ARG A 64 -6.85 10.72 3.22
CA ARG A 64 -7.45 11.74 4.08
C ARG A 64 -8.91 11.96 3.76
N GLU A 65 -9.24 11.98 2.48
CA GLU A 65 -10.60 12.21 2.07
C GLU A 65 -11.54 11.13 2.57
N ILE A 66 -11.13 9.87 2.44
CA ILE A 66 -12.00 8.82 2.92
C ILE A 66 -12.00 8.73 4.44
N ALA A 67 -10.90 9.07 5.08
CA ALA A 67 -10.85 9.05 6.55
C ALA A 67 -11.88 10.01 7.12
N ALA A 68 -12.16 11.10 6.43
CA ALA A 68 -13.16 12.05 6.90
C ALA A 68 -14.56 11.44 6.94
N GLN A 69 -14.76 10.33 6.26
CA GLN A 69 -16.05 9.64 6.24
C GLN A 69 -16.05 8.41 7.15
N MET A 70 -14.98 8.18 7.88
CA MET A 70 -14.83 6.98 8.69
C MET A 70 -14.83 7.33 10.16
N THR A 71 -15.20 6.37 10.98
CA THR A 71 -15.07 6.56 12.42
C THR A 71 -13.62 6.32 12.83
N ASP A 72 -13.27 6.81 14.01
CA ASP A 72 -11.93 6.58 14.53
C ASP A 72 -11.63 5.10 14.64
N GLY A 73 -12.63 4.32 15.05
CA GLY A 73 -12.43 2.88 15.15
C GLY A 73 -12.15 2.23 13.81
N GLU A 74 -12.85 2.67 12.77
CA GLU A 74 -12.62 2.14 11.44
C GLU A 74 -11.23 2.50 10.94
N ILE A 75 -10.80 3.72 11.22
CA ILE A 75 -9.46 4.13 10.81
C ILE A 75 -8.43 3.28 11.53
N ALA A 76 -8.63 3.02 12.82
CA ALA A 76 -7.70 2.19 13.57
C ALA A 76 -7.62 0.78 13.00
N ILE A 77 -8.76 0.23 12.60
CA ILE A 77 -8.78 -1.10 11.99
C ILE A 77 -7.99 -1.09 10.69
N ALA A 78 -8.20 -0.06 9.86
CA ALA A 78 -7.50 0.04 8.59
C ALA A 78 -5.99 0.17 8.80
N GLN A 79 -5.60 0.95 9.79
CA GLN A 79 -4.18 1.13 10.07
C GLN A 79 -3.54 -0.15 10.56
N ARG A 80 -4.25 -0.89 11.39
CA ARG A 80 -3.73 -2.17 11.86
C ARG A 80 -3.62 -3.15 10.71
N ALA A 81 -4.62 -3.18 9.83
CA ALA A 81 -4.59 -4.07 8.69
C ALA A 81 -3.41 -3.75 7.78
N ALA A 82 -3.11 -2.45 7.60
CA ALA A 82 -1.97 -2.07 6.79
C ALA A 82 -0.67 -2.52 7.43
N ARG A 83 -0.54 -2.36 8.74
CA ARG A 83 0.67 -2.80 9.42
C ARG A 83 0.83 -4.31 9.34
N ASP A 84 -0.28 -5.03 9.48
CA ASP A 84 -0.22 -6.48 9.39
C ASP A 84 0.20 -6.92 8.00
N TRP A 85 -0.33 -6.25 6.98
CA TRP A 85 0.06 -6.57 5.60
C TRP A 85 1.55 -6.35 5.40
N LEU A 86 2.06 -5.23 5.90
CA LEU A 86 3.49 -4.94 5.78
C LEU A 86 4.32 -5.98 6.49
N ARG A 87 3.89 -6.37 7.68
CA ARG A 87 4.63 -7.36 8.43
C ARG A 87 4.67 -8.70 7.71
N LEU A 88 3.53 -9.12 7.18
CA LEU A 88 3.48 -10.39 6.49
C LEU A 88 4.28 -10.38 5.21
N ASN A 89 4.24 -9.28 4.49
CA ASN A 89 4.97 -9.22 3.22
C ASN A 89 6.44 -8.95 3.42
N LYS A 90 6.77 -8.32 4.53
CA LYS A 90 8.15 -8.08 4.84
C LYS A 90 8.87 -9.35 5.24
N SER A 91 8.14 -10.33 5.70
CA SER A 91 8.76 -11.58 6.11
C SER A 91 9.42 -12.28 4.95
N GLU A 92 9.16 -11.86 3.75
CA GLU A 92 9.86 -12.42 2.62
C GLU A 92 11.31 -12.02 2.62
N VAL A 93 11.64 -10.98 3.31
CA VAL A 93 13.02 -10.54 3.39
C VAL A 93 13.78 -11.59 4.15
N PRO A 94 14.87 -12.02 3.63
CA PRO A 94 15.60 -13.11 4.25
C PRO A 94 15.93 -12.88 5.69
N SER A 95 16.24 -11.69 6.00
CA SER A 95 16.63 -11.45 7.36
C SER A 95 15.53 -11.72 8.31
N ALA A 96 14.44 -11.72 7.83
CA ALA A 96 13.39 -11.88 8.73
C ALA A 96 13.46 -13.10 9.38
N ALA A 97 14.01 -13.75 8.89
CA ALA A 97 14.05 -14.77 9.57
C ALA A 97 13.84 -14.85 10.83
N PRO A 98 13.80 -14.38 11.15
CA PRO A 98 13.61 -14.55 12.33
C PRO A 98 12.73 -15.31 12.65
N ALA A 99 12.62 -15.57 12.07
CA ALA A 99 12.06 -16.26 12.45
C ALA A 99 11.88 -16.64 13.55
N PRO A 100 12.32 -16.45 13.80
CA PRO A 100 12.24 -16.84 14.91
C PRO A 100 11.23 -16.74 15.55
N ALA A 101 11.02 -16.29 15.23
CA ALA A 101 10.31 -16.15 15.87
C ALA A 101 9.46 -16.91 16.19
N LEU A 102 9.53 -17.07 16.02
CA LEU A 102 8.84 -17.58 16.38
C LEU A 102 8.70 -18.24 17.16
N ALA A 103 9.11 -18.19 17.02
CA ALA A 103 9.10 -18.83 17.74
C ALA A 103 8.46 -18.93 18.60
N ALA A 104 8.42 -18.61 18.65
CA ALA A 104 7.89 -18.76 19.49
C ALA A 104 7.38 -19.26 19.92
#